data_403f5b8cbd3d4a109e31ca2c164d9466
#
_entry.id   403f5b8cbd3d4a109e31ca2c164d9466
#
_cell.length_a   1.000
_cell.length_b   1.000
_cell.length_c   1.000
_cell.angle_alpha   90.00
_cell.angle_beta   90.00
_cell.angle_gamma   90.00
#
_symmetry.space_group_name_H-M   'P 1'
#
loop_
_entity.id
_entity.type
_entity.pdbx_description
1 polymer ?
#
loop_
_entity_poly.entity_id
_entity_poly.type
_entity_poly.pdbx_seq_one_letter_code
_entity_poly.pdbx_strand_id
1 'polypeptide(L)'
;MSTFLRRIFRTIAIILLITLGIALACWIQLLIWADKTRPTSIRTDEIRLALKQWWLGVLCKILGLKLHRKGGPWTGPVLMACNHISWMDIPILATNVPFHFLAKSEIRKWPVIGWLTAVAGTLFIRRGSGDSRSITRQLSNHLSQGNSILFFPEGTTSDGTQTLPFHSRLFESAISSQVVIQPITLAYCDSGRPHTIAPFIGDDSLVPHIWRILGEKQIHVHLHYHPPVKACDMTAKELATQTEATIRQGLEGIFPLSPAATQNSEGRTVIRYVDSNTTVAP
;
A
#
# COMPACT_ATOMS: atom_id res chain seq x y z
N MET A 1 4.35 -11.65 -26.95
CA MET A 1 2.93 -11.22 -26.92
C MET A 1 2.90 -9.72 -27.11
N SER A 2 2.14 -9.22 -28.09
CA SER A 2 2.04 -7.77 -28.32
C SER A 2 1.38 -7.06 -27.14
N THR A 3 1.61 -5.75 -26.99
CA THR A 3 1.00 -4.93 -25.91
C THR A 3 -0.53 -5.00 -25.93
N PHE A 4 -1.12 -4.99 -27.13
CA PHE A 4 -2.56 -5.09 -27.31
C PHE A 4 -3.12 -6.43 -26.82
N LEU A 5 -2.54 -7.56 -27.26
CA LEU A 5 -2.95 -8.90 -26.81
C LEU A 5 -2.79 -9.08 -25.30
N ARG A 6 -1.72 -8.52 -24.72
CA ARG A 6 -1.49 -8.55 -23.27
C ARG A 6 -2.58 -7.79 -22.50
N ARG A 7 -2.99 -6.61 -22.99
CA ARG A 7 -4.09 -5.84 -22.40
C ARG A 7 -5.40 -6.63 -22.41
N ILE A 8 -5.78 -7.19 -23.57
CA ILE A 8 -7.00 -7.99 -23.69
C ILE A 8 -6.98 -9.19 -22.74
N PHE A 9 -5.90 -10.00 -22.79
CA PHE A 9 -5.78 -11.17 -21.93
C PHE A 9 -5.88 -10.83 -20.45
N ARG A 10 -5.16 -9.80 -20.00
CA ARG A 10 -5.19 -9.36 -18.59
C ARG A 10 -6.55 -8.76 -18.20
N THR A 11 -7.22 -8.06 -19.09
CA THR A 11 -8.58 -7.55 -18.84
C THR A 11 -9.55 -8.70 -18.61
N ILE A 12 -9.54 -9.71 -19.47
CA ILE A 12 -10.36 -10.91 -19.29
C ILE A 12 -10.03 -11.60 -17.95
N ALA A 13 -8.74 -11.78 -17.66
CA ALA A 13 -8.30 -12.39 -16.41
C ALA A 13 -8.76 -11.60 -15.16
N ILE A 14 -8.76 -10.25 -15.21
CA ILE A 14 -9.28 -9.41 -14.12
C ILE A 14 -10.80 -9.56 -13.98
N ILE A 15 -11.55 -9.60 -15.09
CA ILE A 15 -13.01 -9.81 -15.05
C ILE A 15 -13.32 -11.16 -14.40
N LEU A 16 -12.62 -12.23 -14.81
CA LEU A 16 -12.77 -13.55 -14.23
C LEU A 16 -12.39 -13.58 -12.74
N LEU A 17 -11.33 -12.86 -12.36
CA LEU A 17 -10.91 -12.75 -10.97
C LEU A 17 -11.94 -11.99 -10.12
N ILE A 18 -12.55 -10.93 -10.66
CA ILE A 18 -13.62 -10.18 -9.96
C ILE A 18 -14.85 -11.06 -9.78
N THR A 19 -15.29 -11.78 -10.82
CA THR A 19 -16.45 -12.68 -10.71
C THR A 19 -16.21 -13.79 -9.69
N LEU A 20 -15.01 -14.37 -9.65
CA LEU A 20 -14.61 -15.32 -8.62
C LEU A 20 -14.60 -14.67 -7.23
N GLY A 21 -14.09 -13.44 -7.10
CA GLY A 21 -14.10 -12.69 -5.84
C GLY A 21 -15.50 -12.45 -5.30
N ILE A 22 -16.45 -12.11 -6.18
CA ILE A 22 -17.86 -11.95 -5.82
C ILE A 22 -18.43 -13.30 -5.33
N ALA A 23 -18.19 -14.39 -6.05
CA ALA A 23 -18.68 -15.72 -5.67
C ALA A 23 -18.14 -16.15 -4.30
N LEU A 24 -16.83 -15.96 -4.05
CA LEU A 24 -16.19 -16.25 -2.76
C LEU A 24 -16.74 -15.37 -1.63
N ALA A 25 -16.95 -14.08 -1.88
CA ALA A 25 -17.53 -13.18 -0.90
C ALA A 25 -18.99 -13.55 -0.55
N CYS A 26 -19.80 -13.90 -1.53
CA CYS A 26 -21.16 -14.42 -1.31
C CYS A 26 -21.13 -15.72 -0.50
N TRP A 27 -20.23 -16.63 -0.81
CA TRP A 27 -20.06 -17.89 -0.09
C TRP A 27 -19.66 -17.65 1.38
N ILE A 28 -18.71 -16.74 1.65
CA ILE A 28 -18.33 -16.36 3.01
C ILE A 28 -19.52 -15.75 3.76
N GLN A 29 -20.30 -14.87 3.12
CA GLN A 29 -21.49 -14.28 3.75
C GLN A 29 -22.55 -15.33 4.08
N LEU A 30 -22.73 -16.33 3.20
CA LEU A 30 -23.63 -17.45 3.45
C LEU A 30 -23.17 -18.28 4.66
N LEU A 31 -21.88 -18.58 4.75
CA LEU A 31 -21.30 -19.29 5.91
C LEU A 31 -21.52 -18.52 7.22
N ILE A 32 -21.28 -17.20 7.22
CA ILE A 32 -21.52 -16.33 8.38
C ILE A 32 -23.02 -16.33 8.74
N TRP A 33 -23.90 -16.29 7.75
CA TRP A 33 -25.35 -16.32 7.98
C TRP A 33 -25.82 -17.67 8.54
N ALA A 34 -25.29 -18.78 8.02
CA ALA A 34 -25.61 -20.13 8.48
C ALA A 34 -25.08 -20.42 9.90
N ASP A 35 -24.00 -19.76 10.31
CA ASP A 35 -23.35 -19.93 11.62
C ASP A 35 -23.83 -18.90 12.67
N LYS A 36 -25.06 -18.39 12.52
CA LYS A 36 -25.64 -17.38 13.44
C LYS A 36 -25.70 -17.84 14.91
N THR A 37 -25.53 -19.12 15.19
CA THR A 37 -25.56 -19.69 16.53
C THR A 37 -24.19 -19.75 17.20
N ARG A 38 -23.12 -19.43 16.47
CA ARG A 38 -21.75 -19.38 16.99
C ARG A 38 -21.16 -17.99 16.74
N PRO A 39 -20.57 -17.31 17.78
CA PRO A 39 -19.78 -16.10 17.53
C PRO A 39 -18.74 -16.45 16.46
N THR A 40 -18.59 -15.58 15.45
CA THR A 40 -17.68 -15.77 14.30
C THR A 40 -16.39 -16.44 14.75
N SER A 41 -16.23 -17.70 14.38
CA SER A 41 -15.14 -18.49 14.90
C SER A 41 -13.83 -17.93 14.32
N ILE A 42 -12.78 -17.90 15.09
CA ILE A 42 -11.40 -17.56 14.70
C ILE A 42 -11.07 -18.16 13.32
N ARG A 43 -11.54 -19.37 13.06
CA ARG A 43 -11.38 -20.08 11.79
C ARG A 43 -11.99 -19.37 10.57
N THR A 44 -13.13 -18.67 10.73
CA THR A 44 -13.77 -17.94 9.61
C THR A 44 -12.97 -16.71 9.22
N ASP A 45 -12.39 -16.01 10.20
CA ASP A 45 -11.54 -14.84 9.96
C ASP A 45 -10.21 -15.23 9.32
N GLU A 46 -9.61 -16.34 9.73
CA GLU A 46 -8.39 -16.88 9.11
C GLU A 46 -8.64 -17.27 7.63
N ILE A 47 -9.73 -17.96 7.33
CA ILE A 47 -10.11 -18.33 5.96
C ILE A 47 -10.34 -17.07 5.11
N ARG A 48 -11.07 -16.08 5.63
CA ARG A 48 -11.33 -14.81 4.95
C ARG A 48 -10.04 -14.09 4.61
N LEU A 49 -9.10 -14.08 5.54
CA LEU A 49 -7.79 -13.46 5.38
C LEU A 49 -6.93 -14.19 4.34
N ALA A 50 -6.84 -15.51 4.43
CA ALA A 50 -6.09 -16.33 3.47
C ALA A 50 -6.64 -16.17 2.03
N LEU A 51 -7.97 -16.18 1.88
CA LEU A 51 -8.63 -15.96 0.59
C LEU A 51 -8.36 -14.56 0.04
N LYS A 52 -8.40 -13.52 0.89
CA LYS A 52 -8.04 -12.16 0.51
C LYS A 52 -6.60 -12.08 0.00
N GLN A 53 -5.65 -12.63 0.74
CA GLN A 53 -4.23 -12.61 0.37
C GLN A 53 -3.99 -13.36 -0.94
N TRP A 54 -4.58 -14.54 -1.10
CA TRP A 54 -4.50 -15.32 -2.33
C TRP A 54 -5.08 -14.55 -3.52
N TRP A 55 -6.29 -13.98 -3.39
CA TRP A 55 -6.96 -13.22 -4.44
C TRP A 55 -6.15 -12.01 -4.89
N LEU A 56 -5.63 -11.23 -3.94
CA LEU A 56 -4.77 -10.07 -4.21
C LEU A 56 -3.42 -10.50 -4.80
N GLY A 57 -2.87 -11.64 -4.39
CA GLY A 57 -1.67 -12.22 -4.98
C GLY A 57 -1.86 -12.60 -6.44
N VAL A 58 -3.03 -13.16 -6.81
CA VAL A 58 -3.39 -13.44 -8.20
C VAL A 58 -3.52 -12.13 -8.99
N LEU A 59 -4.16 -11.11 -8.42
CA LEU A 59 -4.25 -9.78 -9.05
C LEU A 59 -2.86 -9.20 -9.34
N CYS A 60 -1.94 -9.23 -8.38
CA CYS A 60 -0.57 -8.77 -8.57
C CYS A 60 0.14 -9.52 -9.72
N LYS A 61 -0.07 -10.82 -9.83
CA LYS A 61 0.49 -11.63 -10.94
C LYS A 61 -0.12 -11.23 -12.30
N ILE A 62 -1.43 -11.02 -12.37
CA ILE A 62 -2.12 -10.55 -13.60
C ILE A 62 -1.59 -9.19 -14.02
N LEU A 63 -1.36 -8.27 -13.08
CA LEU A 63 -0.78 -6.95 -13.34
C LEU A 63 0.70 -7.02 -13.76
N GLY A 64 1.36 -8.16 -13.58
CA GLY A 64 2.77 -8.36 -13.94
C GLY A 64 3.74 -7.78 -12.91
N LEU A 65 3.30 -7.64 -11.65
CA LEU A 65 4.13 -7.09 -10.58
C LEU A 65 5.17 -8.12 -10.13
N LYS A 66 6.43 -7.70 -10.04
CA LYS A 66 7.56 -8.48 -9.53
C LYS A 66 8.04 -7.86 -8.22
N LEU A 67 7.77 -8.54 -7.12
CA LEU A 67 8.06 -8.04 -5.79
C LEU A 67 9.48 -8.44 -5.37
N HIS A 68 10.28 -7.43 -5.00
CA HIS A 68 11.59 -7.56 -4.36
C HIS A 68 11.45 -7.10 -2.92
N ARG A 69 11.62 -8.02 -1.97
CA ARG A 69 11.38 -7.77 -0.55
C ARG A 69 12.69 -7.69 0.21
N LYS A 70 12.75 -6.72 1.13
CA LYS A 70 13.83 -6.58 2.11
C LYS A 70 13.20 -6.45 3.51
N GLY A 71 13.70 -7.20 4.48
CA GLY A 71 13.07 -7.29 5.80
C GLY A 71 11.77 -8.08 5.78
N GLY A 72 11.03 -8.01 6.86
CA GLY A 72 9.73 -8.67 7.02
C GLY A 72 8.77 -7.88 7.90
N PRO A 73 7.47 -8.21 7.83
CA PRO A 73 6.47 -7.58 8.66
C PRO A 73 6.68 -7.94 10.13
N TRP A 74 6.34 -7.00 11.02
CA TRP A 74 6.32 -7.23 12.45
C TRP A 74 5.30 -8.29 12.84
N THR A 75 5.65 -9.15 13.78
CA THR A 75 4.78 -10.20 14.31
C THR A 75 4.07 -9.68 15.57
N GLY A 76 2.88 -9.18 15.45
CA GLY A 76 2.08 -8.63 16.54
C GLY A 76 1.35 -7.36 16.12
N PRO A 77 0.58 -6.76 17.05
CA PRO A 77 -0.13 -5.51 16.76
C PRO A 77 0.85 -4.41 16.34
N VAL A 78 0.56 -3.75 15.23
CA VAL A 78 1.48 -2.75 14.66
C VAL A 78 0.70 -1.72 13.85
N LEU A 79 1.14 -0.47 13.94
CA LEU A 79 0.73 0.58 13.01
C LEU A 79 1.79 0.68 11.90
N MET A 80 1.43 0.21 10.69
CA MET A 80 2.31 0.25 9.53
C MET A 80 2.13 1.56 8.78
N ALA A 81 3.22 2.29 8.54
CA ALA A 81 3.25 3.52 7.77
C ALA A 81 4.05 3.32 6.49
N CYS A 82 3.43 3.57 5.33
CA CYS A 82 4.04 3.39 4.02
C CYS A 82 3.89 4.66 3.19
N ASN A 83 4.89 5.00 2.37
CA ASN A 83 4.71 6.01 1.32
C ASN A 83 3.69 5.53 0.28
N HIS A 84 3.06 6.46 -0.43
CA HIS A 84 1.92 6.16 -1.30
C HIS A 84 2.16 6.64 -2.73
N ILE A 85 2.18 5.72 -3.69
CA ILE A 85 2.52 6.00 -5.09
C ILE A 85 1.34 5.69 -6.01
N SER A 86 0.62 4.60 -5.73
CA SER A 86 -0.39 4.08 -6.65
C SER A 86 -1.51 3.34 -5.90
N TRP A 87 -2.66 3.18 -6.55
CA TRP A 87 -3.68 2.24 -6.08
C TRP A 87 -3.17 0.81 -5.96
N MET A 88 -2.10 0.47 -6.70
CA MET A 88 -1.46 -0.86 -6.65
C MET A 88 -0.74 -1.14 -5.33
N ASP A 89 -0.41 -0.11 -4.53
CA ASP A 89 0.22 -0.28 -3.21
C ASP A 89 -0.66 -1.16 -2.31
N ILE A 90 -1.99 -1.00 -2.40
CA ILE A 90 -2.96 -1.72 -1.60
C ILE A 90 -2.89 -3.24 -1.82
N PRO A 91 -3.06 -3.77 -3.05
CA PRO A 91 -2.94 -5.20 -3.28
C PRO A 91 -1.53 -5.73 -2.99
N ILE A 92 -0.47 -4.97 -3.27
CA ILE A 92 0.92 -5.37 -3.00
C ILE A 92 1.12 -5.62 -1.50
N LEU A 93 0.77 -4.64 -0.67
CA LEU A 93 0.95 -4.72 0.78
C LEU A 93 0.06 -5.81 1.40
N ALA A 94 -1.18 -5.96 0.93
CA ALA A 94 -2.12 -6.93 1.44
C ALA A 94 -1.78 -8.40 1.17
N THR A 95 -0.88 -8.68 0.22
CA THR A 95 -0.43 -10.06 -0.03
C THR A 95 0.50 -10.59 1.06
N ASN A 96 1.03 -9.72 1.91
CA ASN A 96 2.13 -10.07 2.80
C ASN A 96 1.75 -10.17 4.27
N VAL A 97 0.72 -9.44 4.69
CA VAL A 97 0.37 -9.30 6.11
C VAL A 97 -1.13 -9.28 6.29
N PRO A 98 -1.62 -9.93 7.36
CA PRO A 98 -2.98 -9.75 7.80
C PRO A 98 -3.13 -8.40 8.51
N PHE A 99 -3.55 -7.37 7.79
CA PHE A 99 -3.85 -6.08 8.39
C PHE A 99 -5.14 -5.48 7.84
N HIS A 100 -5.69 -4.52 8.59
CA HIS A 100 -6.82 -3.74 8.15
C HIS A 100 -6.32 -2.49 7.41
N PHE A 101 -6.84 -2.28 6.20
CA PHE A 101 -6.58 -1.04 5.47
C PHE A 101 -7.39 0.10 6.06
N LEU A 102 -6.81 1.27 6.07
CA LEU A 102 -7.51 2.52 6.30
C LEU A 102 -7.84 3.16 4.95
N ALA A 103 -9.11 3.21 4.60
CA ALA A 103 -9.59 3.76 3.32
C ALA A 103 -10.56 4.93 3.50
N LYS A 104 -10.64 5.79 2.50
CA LYS A 104 -11.65 6.87 2.44
C LYS A 104 -13.06 6.26 2.37
N SER A 105 -14.02 6.85 3.10
CA SER A 105 -15.42 6.40 3.11
C SER A 105 -16.08 6.43 1.72
N GLU A 106 -15.61 7.28 0.81
CA GLU A 106 -16.09 7.39 -0.57
C GLU A 106 -15.86 6.10 -1.35
N ILE A 107 -14.78 5.36 -1.09
CA ILE A 107 -14.47 4.08 -1.73
C ILE A 107 -15.56 3.05 -1.43
N ARG A 108 -16.18 3.11 -0.25
CA ARG A 108 -17.29 2.22 0.12
C ARG A 108 -18.48 2.32 -0.83
N LYS A 109 -18.65 3.49 -1.50
CA LYS A 109 -19.75 3.75 -2.44
C LYS A 109 -19.44 3.25 -3.86
N TRP A 110 -18.21 2.80 -4.14
CA TRP A 110 -17.86 2.31 -5.46
C TRP A 110 -18.55 0.96 -5.73
N PRO A 111 -19.21 0.80 -6.86
CA PRO A 111 -19.87 -0.46 -7.21
C PRO A 111 -18.84 -1.63 -7.16
N VAL A 112 -19.24 -2.77 -6.62
CA VAL A 112 -18.43 -3.98 -6.48
C VAL A 112 -17.19 -3.80 -5.61
N ILE A 113 -16.30 -2.87 -5.93
CA ILE A 113 -15.04 -2.63 -5.19
C ILE A 113 -15.32 -2.22 -3.74
N GLY A 114 -16.26 -1.29 -3.51
CA GLY A 114 -16.63 -0.85 -2.17
C GLY A 114 -17.18 -1.98 -1.30
N TRP A 115 -18.00 -2.87 -1.90
CA TRP A 115 -18.53 -4.04 -1.21
C TRP A 115 -17.42 -5.07 -0.93
N LEU A 116 -16.58 -5.40 -1.93
CA LEU A 116 -15.45 -6.33 -1.74
C LEU A 116 -14.48 -5.85 -0.65
N THR A 117 -14.14 -4.55 -0.63
CA THR A 117 -13.25 -3.99 0.39
C THR A 117 -13.89 -4.02 1.78
N ALA A 118 -15.21 -3.79 1.89
CA ALA A 118 -15.92 -3.91 3.16
C ALA A 118 -15.91 -5.35 3.68
N VAL A 119 -16.20 -6.34 2.82
CA VAL A 119 -16.12 -7.78 3.18
C VAL A 119 -14.70 -8.18 3.55
N ALA A 120 -13.68 -7.57 2.92
CA ALA A 120 -12.27 -7.80 3.24
C ALA A 120 -11.81 -7.17 4.57
N GLY A 121 -12.70 -6.48 5.32
CA GLY A 121 -12.40 -5.91 6.64
C GLY A 121 -11.68 -4.57 6.59
N THR A 122 -11.89 -3.76 5.55
CA THR A 122 -11.32 -2.42 5.45
C THR A 122 -11.99 -1.47 6.43
N LEU A 123 -11.21 -0.66 7.15
CA LEU A 123 -11.68 0.41 8.01
C LEU A 123 -11.92 1.68 7.18
N PHE A 124 -13.17 2.14 7.11
CA PHE A 124 -13.53 3.32 6.34
C PHE A 124 -13.57 4.57 7.22
N ILE A 125 -12.83 5.60 6.81
CA ILE A 125 -12.79 6.89 7.49
C ILE A 125 -13.36 7.99 6.61
N ARG A 126 -14.10 8.93 7.21
CA ARG A 126 -14.54 10.16 6.57
C ARG A 126 -13.49 11.24 6.81
N ARG A 127 -12.80 11.67 5.75
CA ARG A 127 -11.86 12.80 5.83
C ARG A 127 -12.63 14.12 5.77
N GLY A 128 -12.11 15.16 6.40
CA GLY A 128 -12.68 16.51 6.32
C GLY A 128 -13.91 16.78 7.22
N SER A 129 -14.36 15.81 8.02
CA SER A 129 -15.49 16.01 8.96
C SER A 129 -15.14 16.74 10.25
N GLY A 130 -13.89 17.23 10.39
CA GLY A 130 -13.39 17.80 11.65
C GLY A 130 -13.17 16.78 12.78
N ASP A 131 -13.62 15.53 12.60
CA ASP A 131 -13.66 14.47 13.62
C ASP A 131 -12.44 13.53 13.58
N SER A 132 -11.27 14.12 13.44
CA SER A 132 -10.01 13.34 13.43
C SER A 132 -9.70 12.68 14.78
N ARG A 133 -10.26 13.19 15.90
CA ARG A 133 -10.16 12.54 17.23
C ARG A 133 -10.92 11.21 17.24
N SER A 134 -12.10 11.16 16.62
CA SER A 134 -12.89 9.92 16.47
C SER A 134 -12.12 8.87 15.65
N ILE A 135 -11.47 9.28 14.56
CA ILE A 135 -10.63 8.37 13.74
C ILE A 135 -9.48 7.82 14.57
N THR A 136 -8.71 8.66 15.24
CA THR A 136 -7.60 8.23 16.11
C THR A 136 -8.09 7.25 17.17
N ARG A 137 -9.23 7.53 17.82
CA ARG A 137 -9.84 6.62 18.83
C ARG A 137 -10.24 5.28 18.22
N GLN A 138 -10.86 5.26 17.05
CA GLN A 138 -11.20 4.01 16.35
C GLN A 138 -9.95 3.19 16.04
N LEU A 139 -8.88 3.80 15.51
CA LEU A 139 -7.61 3.13 15.25
C LEU A 139 -7.00 2.59 16.54
N SER A 140 -6.96 3.39 17.62
CA SER A 140 -6.45 2.94 18.92
C SER A 140 -7.21 1.72 19.44
N ASN A 141 -8.54 1.71 19.33
CA ASN A 141 -9.35 0.57 19.73
C ASN A 141 -9.01 -0.70 18.95
N HIS A 142 -8.86 -0.60 17.62
CA HIS A 142 -8.47 -1.75 16.79
C HIS A 142 -7.07 -2.26 17.14
N LEU A 143 -6.11 -1.36 17.32
CA LEU A 143 -4.73 -1.70 17.71
C LEU A 143 -4.69 -2.39 19.08
N SER A 144 -5.43 -1.86 20.08
CA SER A 144 -5.53 -2.45 21.42
C SER A 144 -6.22 -3.81 21.45
N GLN A 145 -7.03 -4.13 20.43
CA GLN A 145 -7.63 -5.45 20.22
C GLN A 145 -6.68 -6.47 19.56
N GLY A 146 -5.41 -6.09 19.35
CA GLY A 146 -4.41 -6.98 18.74
C GLY A 146 -4.37 -6.93 17.21
N ASN A 147 -5.12 -6.04 16.57
CA ASN A 147 -5.12 -5.90 15.13
C ASN A 147 -3.93 -5.05 14.64
N SER A 148 -3.48 -5.32 13.43
CA SER A 148 -2.53 -4.49 12.71
C SER A 148 -3.24 -3.59 11.71
N ILE A 149 -2.78 -2.36 11.57
CA ILE A 149 -3.37 -1.36 10.66
C ILE A 149 -2.29 -0.80 9.75
N LEU A 150 -2.61 -0.65 8.47
CA LEU A 150 -1.76 0.03 7.50
C LEU A 150 -2.42 1.34 7.05
N PHE A 151 -1.61 2.40 7.01
CA PHE A 151 -2.03 3.69 6.50
C PHE A 151 -0.93 4.37 5.67
N PHE A 152 -1.33 5.34 4.88
CA PHE A 152 -0.44 6.18 4.07
C PHE A 152 -0.43 7.59 4.66
N PRO A 153 0.64 7.96 5.41
CA PRO A 153 0.69 9.23 6.11
C PRO A 153 0.78 10.46 5.20
N GLU A 154 1.17 10.30 3.95
CA GLU A 154 1.16 11.36 2.93
C GLU A 154 -0.26 11.86 2.62
N GLY A 155 -1.28 11.04 2.82
CA GLY A 155 -2.66 11.40 2.57
C GLY A 155 -3.07 11.47 1.09
N THR A 156 -2.13 11.43 0.17
CA THR A 156 -2.31 11.36 -1.29
C THR A 156 -1.18 10.55 -1.90
N THR A 157 -1.27 10.24 -3.17
CA THR A 157 -0.22 9.56 -3.93
C THR A 157 0.82 10.57 -4.43
N SER A 158 2.09 10.14 -4.49
CA SER A 158 3.24 10.87 -5.03
C SER A 158 3.82 10.15 -6.25
N ASP A 159 4.83 10.75 -6.89
CA ASP A 159 5.56 10.12 -7.99
C ASP A 159 6.52 9.01 -7.53
N GLY A 160 6.73 8.87 -6.22
CA GLY A 160 7.59 7.87 -5.61
C GLY A 160 9.08 8.18 -5.67
N THR A 161 9.48 9.34 -6.16
CA THR A 161 10.90 9.79 -6.14
C THR A 161 11.30 10.30 -4.76
N GLN A 162 10.36 10.89 -4.04
CA GLN A 162 10.50 11.42 -2.69
C GLN A 162 9.24 11.17 -1.88
N THR A 163 9.33 11.27 -0.56
CA THR A 163 8.16 11.29 0.32
C THR A 163 7.53 12.68 0.32
N LEU A 164 6.20 12.75 0.35
CA LEU A 164 5.49 13.96 0.75
C LEU A 164 5.51 14.09 2.28
N PRO A 165 5.30 15.30 2.83
CA PRO A 165 5.26 15.49 4.28
C PRO A 165 4.22 14.61 4.96
N PHE A 166 4.60 13.95 6.07
CA PHE A 166 3.73 13.05 6.79
C PHE A 166 2.77 13.78 7.74
N HIS A 167 1.50 13.47 7.64
CA HIS A 167 0.49 13.92 8.58
C HIS A 167 0.62 13.17 9.91
N SER A 168 1.04 13.87 10.97
CA SER A 168 1.37 13.27 12.27
C SER A 168 0.17 12.73 13.07
N ARG A 169 -1.04 13.25 12.82
CA ARG A 169 -2.23 12.99 13.66
C ARG A 169 -2.55 11.51 13.90
N LEU A 170 -2.44 10.65 12.88
CA LEU A 170 -2.77 9.23 13.03
C LEU A 170 -1.73 8.44 13.82
N PHE A 171 -0.51 8.98 13.97
CA PHE A 171 0.53 8.39 14.81
C PHE A 171 0.16 8.39 16.30
N GLU A 172 -0.73 9.31 16.73
CA GLU A 172 -1.28 9.33 18.08
C GLU A 172 -1.96 8.02 18.46
N SER A 173 -2.51 7.28 17.47
CA SER A 173 -3.15 5.99 17.74
C SER A 173 -2.16 4.93 18.19
N ALA A 174 -0.90 4.95 17.72
CA ALA A 174 0.14 4.04 18.18
C ALA A 174 0.61 4.36 19.59
N ILE A 175 0.73 5.66 19.93
CA ILE A 175 1.05 6.11 21.29
C ILE A 175 -0.04 5.66 22.28
N SER A 176 -1.30 5.98 21.96
CA SER A 176 -2.43 5.66 22.82
C SER A 176 -2.66 4.17 23.03
N SER A 177 -2.26 3.33 22.06
CA SER A 177 -2.39 1.87 22.12
C SER A 177 -1.12 1.16 22.56
N GLN A 178 -0.02 1.89 22.76
CA GLN A 178 1.31 1.36 23.11
C GLN A 178 1.84 0.32 22.13
N VAL A 179 1.51 0.45 20.84
CA VAL A 179 1.99 -0.41 19.77
C VAL A 179 3.20 0.21 19.05
N VAL A 180 3.99 -0.62 18.40
CA VAL A 180 5.10 -0.16 17.56
C VAL A 180 4.60 0.40 16.23
N ILE A 181 5.40 1.28 15.62
CA ILE A 181 5.22 1.74 14.25
C ILE A 181 6.24 1.02 13.38
N GLN A 182 5.79 0.41 12.27
CA GLN A 182 6.71 -0.14 11.29
C GLN A 182 6.71 0.70 10.02
N PRO A 183 7.82 1.40 9.72
CA PRO A 183 7.99 2.09 8.45
C PRO A 183 8.14 1.09 7.30
N ILE A 184 7.52 1.38 6.16
CA ILE A 184 7.61 0.57 4.96
C ILE A 184 7.94 1.49 3.78
N THR A 185 9.05 1.22 3.10
CA THR A 185 9.36 1.88 1.82
C THR A 185 8.83 1.03 0.68
N LEU A 186 8.08 1.66 -0.21
CA LEU A 186 7.59 1.08 -1.46
C LEU A 186 8.12 1.90 -2.62
N ALA A 187 8.63 1.25 -3.66
CA ALA A 187 9.09 1.89 -4.87
C ALA A 187 8.79 1.04 -6.11
N TYR A 188 8.38 1.70 -7.19
CA TYR A 188 8.22 1.09 -8.50
C TYR A 188 9.42 1.42 -9.36
N CYS A 189 10.06 0.38 -9.92
CA CYS A 189 11.30 0.52 -10.66
C CYS A 189 11.15 0.05 -12.11
N ASP A 190 11.84 0.75 -13.00
CA ASP A 190 12.16 0.30 -14.33
C ASP A 190 13.65 0.51 -14.57
N SER A 191 14.40 -0.60 -14.76
CA SER A 191 15.84 -0.55 -15.04
C SER A 191 16.65 0.31 -14.06
N GLY A 192 16.35 0.21 -12.75
CA GLY A 192 17.04 0.97 -11.70
C GLY A 192 16.58 2.43 -11.53
N ARG A 193 15.55 2.86 -12.27
CA ARG A 193 14.95 4.21 -12.19
C ARG A 193 13.52 4.15 -11.71
N PRO A 194 12.95 5.24 -11.20
CA PRO A 194 11.53 5.32 -10.89
C PRO A 194 10.69 5.02 -12.12
N HIS A 195 9.67 4.16 -11.93
CA HIS A 195 8.78 3.76 -13.02
C HIS A 195 7.84 4.92 -13.38
N THR A 196 7.77 5.29 -14.66
CA THR A 196 7.03 6.49 -15.10
C THR A 196 5.52 6.29 -15.22
N ILE A 197 5.05 5.04 -15.38
CA ILE A 197 3.61 4.73 -15.57
C ILE A 197 2.95 4.25 -14.26
N ALA A 198 3.71 3.68 -13.33
CA ALA A 198 3.16 3.12 -12.09
C ALA A 198 2.52 4.16 -11.14
N PRO A 199 3.07 5.39 -10.99
CA PRO A 199 2.45 6.41 -10.16
C PRO A 199 1.04 6.77 -10.63
N PHE A 200 0.13 6.94 -9.67
CA PHE A 200 -1.25 7.39 -9.90
C PHE A 200 -1.42 8.78 -9.29
N ILE A 201 -1.13 9.83 -10.07
CA ILE A 201 -0.98 11.21 -9.60
C ILE A 201 -1.73 12.21 -10.48
N GLY A 202 -1.92 13.42 -9.96
CA GLY A 202 -2.55 14.53 -10.68
C GLY A 202 -3.99 14.19 -11.06
N ASP A 203 -4.33 14.45 -12.32
CA ASP A 203 -5.66 14.23 -12.88
C ASP A 203 -5.88 12.83 -13.45
N ASP A 204 -5.05 11.86 -13.04
CA ASP A 204 -5.20 10.48 -13.50
C ASP A 204 -6.56 9.90 -13.11
N SER A 205 -7.24 9.35 -14.10
CA SER A 205 -8.46 8.57 -13.92
C SER A 205 -8.14 7.09 -13.82
N LEU A 206 -8.82 6.39 -12.90
CA LEU A 206 -8.49 4.99 -12.57
C LEU A 206 -8.53 4.05 -13.79
N VAL A 207 -9.56 4.11 -14.63
CA VAL A 207 -9.75 3.20 -15.78
C VAL A 207 -8.66 3.39 -16.84
N PRO A 208 -8.36 4.62 -17.31
CA PRO A 208 -7.24 4.86 -18.21
C PRO A 208 -5.89 4.44 -17.64
N HIS A 209 -5.66 4.65 -16.33
CA HIS A 209 -4.43 4.24 -15.68
C HIS A 209 -4.31 2.71 -15.63
N ILE A 210 -5.37 1.98 -15.24
CA ILE A 210 -5.40 0.50 -15.32
C ILE A 210 -5.03 0.05 -16.73
N TRP A 211 -5.62 0.66 -17.77
CA TRP A 211 -5.34 0.31 -19.16
C TRP A 211 -3.87 0.52 -19.55
N ARG A 212 -3.20 1.55 -19.02
CA ARG A 212 -1.75 1.75 -19.19
C ARG A 212 -0.96 0.63 -18.51
N ILE A 213 -1.26 0.35 -17.23
CA ILE A 213 -0.61 -0.71 -16.44
C ILE A 213 -0.75 -2.09 -17.09
N LEU A 214 -1.92 -2.44 -17.63
CA LEU A 214 -2.13 -3.72 -18.32
C LEU A 214 -1.26 -3.86 -19.57
N GLY A 215 -0.76 -2.76 -20.11
CA GLY A 215 0.18 -2.71 -21.22
C GLY A 215 1.62 -3.03 -20.83
N GLU A 216 2.01 -2.86 -19.57
CA GLU A 216 3.37 -3.08 -19.11
C GLU A 216 3.74 -4.57 -19.13
N LYS A 217 4.97 -4.92 -19.52
CA LYS A 217 5.44 -6.31 -19.54
C LYS A 217 5.61 -6.83 -18.11
N GLN A 218 6.33 -6.09 -17.32
CA GLN A 218 6.61 -6.32 -15.89
C GLN A 218 6.79 -4.95 -15.21
N ILE A 219 6.42 -4.88 -13.95
CA ILE A 219 6.69 -3.74 -13.08
C ILE A 219 7.43 -4.28 -11.86
N HIS A 220 8.66 -3.85 -11.65
CA HIS A 220 9.44 -4.22 -10.48
C HIS A 220 9.02 -3.35 -9.29
N VAL A 221 8.72 -4.01 -8.18
CA VAL A 221 8.28 -3.35 -6.94
C VAL A 221 9.25 -3.70 -5.84
N HIS A 222 9.92 -2.71 -5.29
CA HIS A 222 10.76 -2.86 -4.11
C HIS A 222 9.92 -2.55 -2.86
N LEU A 223 9.92 -3.48 -1.93
CA LEU A 223 9.19 -3.38 -0.67
C LEU A 223 10.17 -3.63 0.48
N HIS A 224 10.48 -2.59 1.25
CA HIS A 224 11.40 -2.66 2.36
C HIS A 224 10.67 -2.43 3.68
N TYR A 225 10.56 -3.48 4.50
CA TYR A 225 10.09 -3.41 5.88
C TYR A 225 11.27 -3.00 6.77
N HIS A 226 11.21 -1.79 7.32
CA HIS A 226 12.24 -1.31 8.23
C HIS A 226 12.02 -1.85 9.65
N PRO A 227 13.05 -1.78 10.52
CA PRO A 227 12.88 -2.09 11.93
C PRO A 227 11.75 -1.25 12.54
N PRO A 228 10.92 -1.84 13.43
CA PRO A 228 9.85 -1.11 14.08
C PRO A 228 10.41 -0.08 15.07
N VAL A 229 9.69 1.04 15.19
CA VAL A 229 9.95 2.14 16.12
C VAL A 229 8.97 2.03 17.28
N LYS A 230 9.47 2.09 18.52
CA LYS A 230 8.61 2.15 19.71
C LYS A 230 7.97 3.53 19.80
N ALA A 231 6.67 3.57 20.09
CA ALA A 231 5.91 4.81 20.21
C ALA A 231 6.01 5.47 21.59
N CYS A 232 6.64 4.80 22.58
CA CYS A 232 6.81 5.36 23.91
C CYS A 232 7.83 6.53 23.90
N ASP A 233 7.58 7.51 24.76
CA ASP A 233 8.44 8.67 24.99
C ASP A 233 8.61 9.62 23.79
N MET A 234 7.75 9.52 22.79
CA MET A 234 7.76 10.38 21.60
C MET A 234 6.39 11.02 21.37
N THR A 235 6.40 12.22 20.83
CA THR A 235 5.19 12.87 20.32
C THR A 235 4.82 12.30 18.96
N ALA A 236 3.55 12.42 18.57
CA ALA A 236 3.09 12.00 17.24
C ALA A 236 3.85 12.71 16.10
N LYS A 237 4.32 13.95 16.32
CA LYS A 237 5.10 14.70 15.35
C LYS A 237 6.52 14.12 15.19
N GLU A 238 7.18 13.78 16.30
CA GLU A 238 8.50 13.13 16.28
C GLU A 238 8.45 11.77 15.59
N LEU A 239 7.43 10.95 15.93
CA LEU A 239 7.21 9.66 15.29
C LEU A 239 6.97 9.79 13.78
N ALA A 240 6.17 10.78 13.35
CA ALA A 240 5.93 11.04 11.94
C ALA A 240 7.23 11.44 11.23
N THR A 241 8.00 12.37 11.81
CA THR A 241 9.27 12.84 11.25
C THR A 241 10.31 11.72 11.15
N GLN A 242 10.45 10.90 12.20
CA GLN A 242 11.38 9.77 12.20
C GLN A 242 10.96 8.71 11.17
N THR A 243 9.66 8.40 11.09
CA THR A 243 9.12 7.44 10.12
C THR A 243 9.33 7.92 8.68
N GLU A 244 9.07 9.21 8.41
CA GLU A 244 9.31 9.84 7.11
C GLU A 244 10.78 9.75 6.72
N ALA A 245 11.69 10.14 7.63
CA ALA A 245 13.14 10.09 7.39
C ALA A 245 13.60 8.65 7.07
N THR A 246 13.09 7.65 7.79
CA THR A 246 13.40 6.23 7.55
C THR A 246 12.94 5.78 6.16
N ILE A 247 11.73 6.14 5.76
CA ILE A 247 11.17 5.78 4.44
C ILE A 247 11.95 6.50 3.33
N ARG A 248 12.28 7.77 3.50
CA ARG A 248 13.10 8.54 2.56
C ARG A 248 14.47 7.91 2.35
N GLN A 249 15.17 7.55 3.42
CA GLN A 249 16.44 6.80 3.32
C GLN A 249 16.26 5.48 2.56
N GLY A 250 15.13 4.80 2.75
CA GLY A 250 14.78 3.60 1.99
C GLY A 250 14.66 3.86 0.49
N LEU A 251 14.02 4.97 0.09
CA LEU A 251 13.92 5.39 -1.31
C LEU A 251 15.28 5.78 -1.89
N GLU A 252 16.10 6.54 -1.16
CA GLU A 252 17.48 6.91 -1.55
C GLU A 252 18.35 5.66 -1.76
N GLY A 253 18.16 4.62 -0.95
CA GLY A 253 18.85 3.35 -1.10
C GLY A 253 18.41 2.53 -2.33
N ILE A 254 17.20 2.77 -2.84
CA ILE A 254 16.67 2.14 -4.06
C ILE A 254 17.03 2.99 -5.29
N PHE A 255 16.95 4.31 -5.17
CA PHE A 255 17.25 5.29 -6.19
C PHE A 255 18.38 6.21 -5.73
N PRO A 256 19.64 5.74 -5.74
CA PRO A 256 20.75 6.59 -5.32
C PRO A 256 20.81 7.84 -6.20
N LEU A 257 20.76 9.00 -5.55
CA LEU A 257 20.98 10.27 -6.23
C LEU A 257 22.43 10.26 -6.76
N SER A 258 22.60 10.48 -8.06
CA SER A 258 23.94 10.73 -8.58
C SER A 258 24.49 11.98 -7.92
N PRO A 259 25.77 12.03 -7.49
CA PRO A 259 26.38 13.23 -6.93
C PRO A 259 26.44 14.43 -7.90
N ALA A 260 26.01 14.28 -9.13
CA ALA A 260 25.91 15.32 -10.13
C ALA A 260 24.45 15.85 -10.25
N ALA A 261 23.98 16.59 -9.24
CA ALA A 261 22.89 17.54 -9.45
C ALA A 261 23.46 18.70 -10.28
N THR A 262 23.38 18.59 -11.60
CA THR A 262 23.74 19.69 -12.51
C THR A 262 22.52 20.62 -12.59
N GLN A 263 22.70 21.89 -12.22
CA GLN A 263 21.71 22.92 -12.56
C GLN A 263 21.73 23.06 -14.09
N ASN A 264 20.54 22.94 -14.70
CA ASN A 264 20.42 23.30 -16.11
C ASN A 264 20.57 24.82 -16.28
N SER A 265 20.71 25.28 -17.52
CA SER A 265 20.85 26.68 -17.87
C SER A 265 19.68 27.57 -17.41
N GLU A 266 18.60 27.01 -16.86
CA GLU A 266 17.42 27.68 -16.34
C GLU A 266 17.36 27.67 -14.79
N GLY A 267 18.43 27.20 -14.09
CA GLY A 267 18.51 27.18 -12.63
C GLY A 267 17.64 26.09 -11.96
N ARG A 268 17.08 25.14 -12.73
CA ARG A 268 16.32 24.00 -12.19
C ARG A 268 17.27 22.84 -11.88
N THR A 269 17.17 22.27 -10.69
CA THR A 269 17.90 21.06 -10.30
C THR A 269 17.37 19.87 -11.08
N VAL A 270 18.15 19.33 -12.02
CA VAL A 270 17.86 18.09 -12.73
C VAL A 270 18.55 16.93 -12.02
N ILE A 271 17.77 16.06 -11.41
CA ILE A 271 18.29 14.87 -10.73
C ILE A 271 18.56 13.78 -11.78
N ARG A 272 19.83 13.36 -11.89
CA ARG A 272 20.22 12.20 -12.72
C ARG A 272 20.40 10.98 -11.81
N TYR A 273 19.79 9.87 -12.19
CA TYR A 273 20.00 8.58 -11.52
C TYR A 273 21.18 7.83 -12.15
N VAL A 274 22.00 7.17 -11.32
CA VAL A 274 23.12 6.33 -11.78
C VAL A 274 22.56 4.97 -12.20
N ASP A 275 22.86 4.53 -13.41
CA ASP A 275 22.61 3.15 -13.83
C ASP A 275 23.56 2.22 -13.05
N SER A 276 23.00 1.33 -12.25
CA SER A 276 23.74 0.32 -11.46
C SER A 276 24.47 -0.73 -12.32
N ASN A 277 24.41 -0.62 -13.65
CA ASN A 277 25.07 -1.53 -14.60
C ASN A 277 26.32 -0.94 -15.28
N THR A 278 26.82 0.21 -14.87
CA THR A 278 28.10 0.69 -15.38
C THR A 278 29.21 0.03 -14.55
N THR A 279 29.61 -1.17 -14.92
CA THR A 279 30.89 -1.76 -14.54
C THR A 279 31.98 -0.83 -15.07
N VAL A 280 32.65 -0.10 -14.19
CA VAL A 280 33.91 0.56 -14.50
C VAL A 280 34.90 -0.58 -14.76
N ALA A 281 35.26 -0.79 -16.02
CA ALA A 281 36.40 -1.64 -16.37
C ALA A 281 37.70 -0.97 -15.91
N PRO A 282 38.72 -1.74 -15.53
CA PRO A 282 39.95 -1.29 -14.90
C PRO A 282 40.80 -0.37 -15.80
#